data_a45a9ccb798ddedef78e44443adbd25c
#
_entry.id   a45a9ccb798ddedef78e44443adbd25c
#
_cell.length_a   1.000
_cell.length_b   1.000
_cell.length_c   1.000
_cell.angle_alpha   90.00
_cell.angle_beta   90.00
_cell.angle_gamma   90.00
#
_symmetry.space_group_name_H-M   'P 1'
#
loop_
_entity.id
_entity.type
_entity.pdbx_description
1 polymer ?
#
loop_
_entity_poly.entity_id
_entity_poly.type
_entity_poly.pdbx_seq_one_letter_code
_entity_poly.pdbx_strand_id
1 'polypeptide(L)'
;MDGRKHPDLSRWTPIAAGHSTGRFEGDALVVDTVGFPAGAVAGGGWRTPETQLTERFEVQPDGKSMRVTYTWTDPKIFAKPYTYRLIFDRAPGDVTYALDEWCDASDPVEGQSIVPPKQKVIK
;
A
#
# COMPACT_ATOMS: atom_id res chain seq x y z
N MET A 1 17.73 -1.81 2.58
CA MET A 1 17.09 -1.66 3.91
C MET A 1 18.20 -1.40 4.89
N ASP A 2 18.10 -0.31 5.63
CA ASP A 2 19.19 0.25 6.44
C ASP A 2 19.00 0.08 7.94
N GLY A 3 18.02 -0.71 8.37
CA GLY A 3 17.71 -0.99 9.79
C GLY A 3 17.13 0.21 10.55
N ARG A 4 16.65 1.23 9.86
CA ARG A 4 16.00 2.37 10.50
C ARG A 4 14.78 1.91 11.30
N LYS A 5 14.59 2.54 12.45
CA LYS A 5 13.38 2.41 13.26
C LYS A 5 12.33 3.44 12.81
N HIS A 6 11.08 3.21 13.22
CA HIS A 6 10.05 4.24 13.09
C HIS A 6 10.46 5.51 13.84
N PRO A 7 10.07 6.70 13.34
CA PRO A 7 10.28 7.94 14.06
C PRO A 7 9.45 7.98 15.34
N ASP A 8 9.77 8.92 16.21
CA ASP A 8 8.90 9.25 17.33
C ASP A 8 7.57 9.82 16.78
N LEU A 9 6.50 9.03 16.92
CA LEU A 9 5.18 9.39 16.39
C LEU A 9 4.58 10.64 17.06
N SER A 10 5.05 11.04 18.24
CA SER A 10 4.62 12.28 18.88
C SER A 10 5.09 13.52 18.12
N ARG A 11 6.11 13.38 17.27
CA ARG A 11 6.70 14.43 16.45
C ARG A 11 6.48 14.21 14.96
N TRP A 12 5.77 13.15 14.60
CA TRP A 12 5.47 12.77 13.22
C TRP A 12 4.21 13.49 12.72
N THR A 13 4.29 14.09 11.53
CA THR A 13 3.10 14.57 10.84
C THR A 13 2.47 13.41 10.08
N PRO A 14 1.27 12.94 10.46
CA PRO A 14 0.63 11.80 9.80
C PRO A 14 0.36 12.08 8.32
N ILE A 15 0.71 11.11 7.47
CA ILE A 15 0.44 11.16 6.02
C ILE A 15 -0.32 9.90 5.61
N ALA A 16 -1.05 9.97 4.50
CA ALA A 16 -1.92 8.88 4.03
C ALA A 16 -1.16 7.54 3.86
N ALA A 17 0.09 7.59 3.40
CA ALA A 17 0.96 6.43 3.22
C ALA A 17 1.59 5.93 4.54
N GLY A 18 1.55 6.73 5.62
CA GLY A 18 2.26 6.41 6.86
C GLY A 18 3.78 6.45 6.72
N HIS A 19 4.47 5.88 7.70
CA HIS A 19 5.92 5.65 7.69
C HIS A 19 6.19 4.16 7.75
N SER A 20 6.88 3.65 6.75
CA SER A 20 7.18 2.21 6.61
C SER A 20 8.64 1.90 6.91
N THR A 21 8.87 0.78 7.56
CA THR A 21 10.19 0.15 7.71
C THR A 21 10.12 -1.29 7.24
N GLY A 22 11.16 -1.75 6.57
CA GLY A 22 11.19 -3.10 6.01
C GLY A 22 12.38 -3.91 6.52
N ARG A 23 12.18 -5.23 6.63
CA ARG A 23 13.21 -6.22 6.96
C ARG A 23 12.97 -7.50 6.19
N PHE A 24 14.01 -8.30 6.00
CA PHE A 24 13.86 -9.68 5.55
C PHE A 24 13.74 -10.63 6.73
N GLU A 25 12.81 -11.57 6.62
CA GLU A 25 12.65 -12.72 7.50
C GLU A 25 12.72 -13.99 6.64
N GLY A 26 13.90 -14.58 6.54
CA GLY A 26 14.18 -15.59 5.52
C GLY A 26 14.02 -14.99 4.13
N ASP A 27 13.22 -15.65 3.28
CA ASP A 27 12.92 -15.20 1.91
C ASP A 27 11.74 -14.24 1.82
N ALA A 28 11.12 -13.90 2.94
CA ALA A 28 10.01 -12.96 2.97
C ALA A 28 10.48 -11.54 3.29
N LEU A 29 9.94 -10.56 2.57
CA LEU A 29 10.02 -9.16 2.94
C LEU A 29 8.87 -8.83 3.89
N VAL A 30 9.17 -8.31 5.06
CA VAL A 30 8.17 -7.81 6.03
C VAL A 30 8.30 -6.30 6.13
N VAL A 31 7.17 -5.62 5.95
CA VAL A 31 7.07 -4.16 6.02
C VAL A 31 6.09 -3.81 7.13
N ASP A 32 6.53 -2.99 8.07
CA ASP A 32 5.69 -2.43 9.12
C ASP A 32 5.45 -0.94 8.85
N THR A 33 4.20 -0.52 8.86
CA THR A 33 3.78 0.86 8.59
C THR A 33 2.95 1.40 9.75
N VAL A 34 3.30 2.60 10.20
CA VAL A 34 2.66 3.35 11.28
C VAL A 34 2.47 4.81 10.89
N GLY A 35 1.87 5.64 11.74
CA GLY A 35 1.79 7.08 11.56
C GLY A 35 0.77 7.50 10.51
N PHE A 36 -0.31 6.76 10.38
CA PHE A 36 -1.45 7.12 9.56
C PHE A 36 -2.27 8.27 10.17
N PRO A 37 -2.90 9.12 9.35
CA PRO A 37 -3.89 10.07 9.84
C PRO A 37 -5.12 9.34 10.39
N ALA A 38 -5.71 9.89 11.46
CA ALA A 38 -7.00 9.43 11.94
C ALA A 38 -8.11 9.78 10.95
N GLY A 39 -9.13 8.93 10.88
CA GLY A 39 -10.32 9.19 10.08
C GLY A 39 -10.70 8.04 9.15
N ALA A 40 -11.69 8.33 8.32
CA ALA A 40 -12.18 7.39 7.31
C ALA A 40 -11.14 7.17 6.19
N VAL A 41 -11.11 5.96 5.67
CA VAL A 41 -10.24 5.56 4.56
C VAL A 41 -11.09 5.35 3.31
N ALA A 42 -10.60 5.79 2.17
CA ALA A 42 -11.23 5.49 0.88
C ALA A 42 -11.36 3.95 0.70
N GLY A 43 -12.51 3.51 0.24
CA GLY A 43 -12.82 2.07 0.16
C GLY A 43 -13.43 1.46 1.42
N GLY A 44 -13.66 2.27 2.46
CA GLY A 44 -14.26 1.86 3.73
C GLY A 44 -13.23 1.52 4.80
N GLY A 45 -13.61 1.77 6.04
CA GLY A 45 -12.76 1.57 7.20
C GLY A 45 -12.44 2.87 7.93
N TRP A 46 -11.82 2.72 9.09
CA TRP A 46 -11.42 3.82 9.96
C TRP A 46 -10.00 3.59 10.46
N ARG A 47 -9.26 4.65 10.69
CA ARG A 47 -7.92 4.63 11.29
C ARG A 47 -7.86 5.52 12.52
N THR A 48 -7.03 5.13 13.48
CA THR A 48 -6.60 5.98 14.57
C THR A 48 -5.08 6.21 14.50
N PRO A 49 -4.51 7.11 15.32
CA PRO A 49 -3.06 7.24 15.41
C PRO A 49 -2.34 5.97 15.88
N GLU A 50 -3.08 5.00 16.44
CA GLU A 50 -2.55 3.71 16.90
C GLU A 50 -2.64 2.61 15.83
N THR A 51 -3.22 2.91 14.66
CA THR A 51 -3.30 1.96 13.54
C THR A 51 -1.90 1.59 13.05
N GLN A 52 -1.68 0.29 12.91
CA GLN A 52 -0.46 -0.28 12.32
C GLN A 52 -0.84 -1.28 11.23
N LEU A 53 -0.04 -1.34 10.19
CA LEU A 53 -0.13 -2.33 9.13
C LEU A 53 1.18 -3.10 9.07
N THR A 54 1.10 -4.42 9.13
CA THR A 54 2.21 -5.31 8.77
C THR A 54 1.87 -6.01 7.46
N GLU A 55 2.77 -5.89 6.49
CA GLU A 55 2.68 -6.54 5.18
C GLU A 55 3.81 -7.55 5.05
N ARG A 56 3.47 -8.79 4.68
CA ARG A 56 4.43 -9.86 4.45
C ARG A 56 4.34 -10.32 3.00
N PHE A 57 5.42 -10.11 2.27
CA PHE A 57 5.55 -10.43 0.85
C PHE A 57 6.35 -11.73 0.69
N GLU A 58 5.76 -12.72 0.02
CA GLU A 58 6.36 -14.03 -0.18
C GLU A 58 6.21 -14.44 -1.65
N VAL A 59 7.33 -14.47 -2.38
CA VAL A 59 7.33 -15.03 -3.73
C VAL A 59 7.05 -16.53 -3.63
N GLN A 60 6.12 -17.02 -4.44
CA GLN A 60 5.78 -18.43 -4.42
C GLN A 60 6.88 -19.26 -5.11
N PRO A 61 7.00 -20.57 -4.81
CA PRO A 61 8.07 -21.43 -5.33
C PRO A 61 8.15 -21.49 -6.86
N ASP A 62 7.04 -21.24 -7.55
CA ASP A 62 6.97 -21.19 -9.01
C ASP A 62 7.59 -19.91 -9.62
N GLY A 63 7.89 -18.92 -8.79
CA GLY A 63 8.39 -17.60 -9.20
C GLY A 63 7.42 -16.77 -10.05
N LYS A 64 6.18 -17.23 -10.22
CA LYS A 64 5.17 -16.59 -11.09
C LYS A 64 4.14 -15.79 -10.32
N SER A 65 4.03 -16.04 -9.04
CA SER A 65 3.09 -15.32 -8.17
C SER A 65 3.73 -14.91 -6.85
N MET A 66 3.12 -13.96 -6.19
CA MET A 66 3.51 -13.45 -4.89
C MET A 66 2.30 -13.41 -3.99
N ARG A 67 2.42 -13.99 -2.80
CA ARG A 67 1.44 -13.85 -1.74
C ARG A 67 1.79 -12.66 -0.87
N VAL A 68 0.82 -11.79 -0.62
CA VAL A 68 0.94 -10.72 0.35
C VAL A 68 -0.07 -10.94 1.47
N THR A 69 0.42 -11.01 2.70
CA THR A 69 -0.41 -11.09 3.90
C THR A 69 -0.42 -9.72 4.56
N TYR A 70 -1.61 -9.15 4.71
CA TYR A 70 -1.86 -7.88 5.37
C TYR A 70 -2.40 -8.15 6.76
N THR A 71 -1.80 -7.55 7.77
CA THR A 71 -2.26 -7.62 9.16
C THR A 71 -2.42 -6.21 9.71
N TRP A 72 -3.66 -5.83 9.98
CA TRP A 72 -4.01 -4.57 10.61
C TRP A 72 -4.20 -4.75 12.10
N THR A 73 -3.60 -3.87 12.88
CA THR A 73 -3.80 -3.77 14.32
C THR A 73 -4.16 -2.35 14.69
N ASP A 74 -5.14 -2.23 15.55
CA ASP A 74 -5.56 -0.97 16.18
C ASP A 74 -6.40 -1.33 17.40
N PRO A 75 -5.93 -1.08 18.62
CA PRO A 75 -6.63 -1.49 19.84
C PRO A 75 -7.97 -0.76 20.03
N LYS A 76 -8.19 0.36 19.34
CA LYS A 76 -9.43 1.13 19.40
C LYS A 76 -10.48 0.67 18.39
N ILE A 77 -10.07 -0.08 17.36
CA ILE A 77 -10.94 -0.51 16.26
C ILE A 77 -11.12 -2.03 16.27
N PHE A 78 -10.04 -2.78 16.45
CA PHE A 78 -10.04 -4.23 16.33
C PHE A 78 -9.87 -4.90 17.68
N ALA A 79 -10.79 -5.80 18.05
CA ALA A 79 -10.64 -6.64 19.24
C ALA A 79 -9.46 -7.64 19.12
N LYS A 80 -9.05 -7.97 17.90
CA LYS A 80 -7.87 -8.78 17.56
C LYS A 80 -7.34 -8.34 16.20
N PRO A 81 -6.09 -8.66 15.84
CA PRO A 81 -5.53 -8.34 14.53
C PRO A 81 -6.44 -8.81 13.40
N TYR A 82 -6.68 -7.95 12.44
CA TYR A 82 -7.43 -8.26 11.23
C TYR A 82 -6.46 -8.62 10.11
N THR A 83 -6.52 -9.87 9.64
CA THR A 83 -5.59 -10.39 8.65
C THR A 83 -6.32 -10.90 7.42
N TYR A 84 -5.82 -10.51 6.23
CA TYR A 84 -6.24 -11.07 4.95
C TYR A 84 -5.04 -11.29 4.03
N ARG A 85 -5.24 -12.02 2.93
CA ARG A 85 -4.20 -12.36 1.98
C ARG A 85 -4.66 -12.08 0.57
N LEU A 86 -3.72 -11.61 -0.25
CA LEU A 86 -3.90 -11.48 -1.70
C LEU A 86 -2.79 -12.27 -2.41
N ILE A 87 -3.12 -12.78 -3.59
CA ILE A 87 -2.16 -13.39 -4.51
C ILE A 87 -2.07 -12.47 -5.71
N PHE A 88 -0.87 -12.10 -6.07
CA PHE A 88 -0.55 -11.30 -7.24
C PHE A 88 0.19 -12.17 -8.25
N ASP A 89 -0.33 -12.31 -9.44
CA ASP A 89 0.35 -12.97 -10.53
C ASP A 89 1.40 -12.03 -11.14
N ARG A 90 2.50 -12.61 -11.60
CA ARG A 90 3.52 -11.84 -12.29
C ARG A 90 2.97 -11.33 -13.61
N ALA A 91 3.09 -10.02 -13.84
CA ALA A 91 2.71 -9.43 -15.11
C ALA A 91 3.51 -10.04 -16.28
N PRO A 92 2.93 -10.13 -17.48
CA PRO A 92 3.67 -10.51 -18.68
C PRO A 92 4.93 -9.67 -18.85
N GLY A 93 5.99 -10.24 -19.47
CA GLY A 93 7.31 -9.62 -19.53
C GLY A 93 7.39 -8.33 -20.36
N ASP A 94 6.34 -7.99 -21.08
CA ASP A 94 6.19 -6.74 -21.85
C ASP A 94 5.52 -5.60 -21.04
N VAL A 95 5.01 -5.91 -19.84
CA VAL A 95 4.45 -4.91 -18.91
C VAL A 95 5.53 -4.49 -17.94
N THR A 96 6.08 -3.30 -18.15
CA THR A 96 7.23 -2.80 -17.36
C THR A 96 6.84 -1.86 -16.22
N TYR A 97 5.62 -1.34 -16.18
CA TYR A 97 5.13 -0.45 -15.12
C TYR A 97 3.62 -0.46 -15.00
N ALA A 98 3.13 -0.18 -13.80
CA ALA A 98 1.73 0.21 -13.62
C ALA A 98 1.51 1.58 -14.24
N LEU A 99 0.36 1.77 -14.88
CA LEU A 99 -0.06 3.10 -15.30
C LEU A 99 -0.39 3.89 -14.03
N ASP A 100 0.31 5.00 -13.82
CA ASP A 100 -0.09 5.96 -12.81
C ASP A 100 -1.44 6.57 -13.21
N GLU A 101 -2.42 6.52 -12.32
CA GLU A 101 -3.62 7.32 -12.48
C GLU A 101 -3.25 8.78 -12.22
N TRP A 102 -3.33 9.59 -13.26
CA TRP A 102 -3.13 11.02 -13.13
C TRP A 102 -4.37 11.63 -12.47
N CYS A 103 -4.20 12.09 -11.24
CA CYS A 103 -5.16 13.00 -10.63
C CYS A 103 -4.76 14.42 -11.06
N ASP A 104 -5.46 14.98 -12.05
CA ASP A 104 -5.29 16.37 -12.45
C ASP A 104 -6.31 17.23 -11.69
N ALA A 105 -5.85 18.34 -11.11
CA ALA A 105 -6.73 19.31 -10.45
C ALA A 105 -7.76 19.96 -11.41
N SER A 106 -7.59 19.75 -12.72
CA SER A 106 -8.50 20.13 -13.79
C SER A 106 -9.48 19.02 -14.18
N ASP A 107 -9.57 17.92 -13.43
CA ASP A 107 -10.53 16.85 -13.70
C ASP A 107 -11.94 17.44 -13.81
N PRO A 108 -12.65 17.17 -14.89
CA PRO A 108 -13.94 17.78 -15.15
C PRO A 108 -14.95 17.38 -14.10
N VAL A 109 -15.67 18.36 -13.59
CA VAL A 109 -16.83 18.18 -12.74
C VAL A 109 -17.81 17.21 -13.42
N GLU A 110 -18.41 16.35 -12.61
CA GLU A 110 -19.38 15.30 -12.95
C GLU A 110 -20.14 15.54 -14.28
N GLY A 111 -19.92 14.66 -15.26
CA GLY A 111 -20.61 14.66 -16.56
C GLY A 111 -19.75 14.92 -17.80
N GLN A 112 -18.47 15.22 -17.67
CA GLN A 112 -17.56 15.34 -18.82
C GLN A 112 -16.80 14.03 -19.04
N SER A 113 -16.90 13.47 -20.23
CA SER A 113 -16.14 12.29 -20.62
C SER A 113 -14.66 12.64 -20.80
N ILE A 114 -13.80 12.09 -19.94
CA ILE A 114 -12.35 12.18 -20.11
C ILE A 114 -11.98 11.22 -21.25
N VAL A 115 -11.59 11.78 -22.38
CA VAL A 115 -10.93 11.00 -23.44
C VAL A 115 -9.45 10.95 -23.06
N PRO A 116 -8.90 9.79 -22.70
CA PRO A 116 -7.49 9.70 -22.37
C PRO A 116 -6.65 10.11 -23.57
N PRO A 117 -5.55 10.86 -23.36
CA PRO A 117 -4.67 11.23 -24.45
C PRO A 117 -4.13 9.96 -25.13
N LYS A 118 -4.15 9.95 -26.47
CA LYS A 118 -3.60 8.83 -27.25
C LYS A 118 -2.13 8.66 -26.89
N GLN A 119 -1.81 7.57 -26.19
CA GLN A 119 -0.43 7.24 -25.87
C GLN A 119 0.33 6.99 -27.17
N LYS A 120 1.39 7.78 -27.42
CA LYS A 120 2.37 7.47 -28.46
C LYS A 120 3.21 6.30 -27.95
N VAL A 121 3.00 5.13 -28.52
CA VAL A 121 3.94 4.02 -28.37
C VAL A 121 5.25 4.45 -29.02
N ILE A 122 6.25 4.73 -28.19
CA ILE A 122 7.62 4.92 -28.67
C ILE A 122 8.15 3.52 -28.98
N LYS A 123 8.38 3.25 -30.26
CA LYS A 123 9.03 2.02 -30.73
C LYS A 123 10.52 2.10 -30.46
#